data_86f4b739a6113313c9093206a8229afc
#
_entry.id   86f4b739a6113313c9093206a8229afc
#
_cell.length_a   1.000
_cell.length_b   1.000
_cell.length_c   1.000
_cell.angle_alpha   90.00
_cell.angle_beta   90.00
_cell.angle_gamma   90.00
#
_symmetry.space_group_name_H-M   'P 1'
#
loop_
_entity.id
_entity.type
_entity.pdbx_description
1 polymer ?
#
loop_
_entity_poly.entity_id
_entity_poly.type
_entity_poly.pdbx_seq_one_letter_code
_entity_poly.pdbx_strand_id
1 'polypeptide(L)'
;MEEYIVKDGKKLRLGYTTGSCAAAAAKAAAYMLLTGREAPTVDLLTPKRIALTLPVLQTTRGADFVSCAIRKDSGDDPDVTRDTLIFARVQKTDAPGVTIDGGAGVGRVTKRGLDQPVGAAAINSVPRRMIEENVRAIMRLCEFPGGLSVVISVPEGEALAQKTFNPRLGITGGISILGTTGIVEPMSEQALVDTIRVELRQRRADGADYILLTPGNYGADYIHGSIGLDPKTAVLTSNFIGDALESCRELGFRGALLVGHIGKLVKLAGGMWNTHSRFGDCRMELLAAHAAALGLRQEKTQELLSCVMCDDALRILREEGLYAPLLSRLAERIEVQLQHKCGPMAAGAIVFSKEYGCLCQTAQAQALLEKIKEN
;
A
#
# COMPACT_ATOMS: atom_id res chain seq x y z
N MET A 1 12.95 18.84 10.97
CA MET A 1 11.77 19.34 10.23
C MET A 1 10.65 19.57 11.23
N GLU A 2 10.08 20.78 11.26
CA GLU A 2 9.00 21.17 12.20
C GLU A 2 7.63 21.28 11.48
N GLU A 3 7.45 20.50 10.43
CA GLU A 3 6.17 20.46 9.72
C GLU A 3 5.27 19.37 10.30
N TYR A 4 3.98 19.68 10.40
CA TYR A 4 2.97 18.84 11.04
C TYR A 4 1.73 18.74 10.16
N ILE A 5 1.02 17.62 10.30
CA ILE A 5 -0.35 17.48 9.83
C ILE A 5 -1.28 17.29 11.01
N VAL A 6 -2.55 17.65 10.84
CA VAL A 6 -3.60 17.34 11.83
C VAL A 6 -4.42 16.16 11.33
N LYS A 7 -4.43 15.07 12.09
CA LYS A 7 -5.19 13.86 11.76
C LYS A 7 -5.89 13.33 12.99
N ASP A 8 -7.18 13.09 12.88
CA ASP A 8 -8.06 12.65 14.00
C ASP A 8 -7.87 13.52 15.28
N GLY A 9 -7.78 14.86 15.09
CA GLY A 9 -7.57 15.83 16.17
C GLY A 9 -6.16 15.84 16.78
N LYS A 10 -5.23 15.02 16.29
CA LYS A 10 -3.84 14.99 16.76
C LYS A 10 -2.91 15.70 15.78
N LYS A 11 -1.99 16.49 16.32
CA LYS A 11 -0.90 17.12 15.57
C LYS A 11 0.24 16.10 15.45
N LEU A 12 0.52 15.64 14.23
CA LEU A 12 1.54 14.61 13.93
C LEU A 12 2.67 15.22 13.12
N ARG A 13 3.92 14.99 13.55
CA ARG A 13 5.13 15.49 12.89
C ARG A 13 5.43 14.69 11.62
N LEU A 14 5.70 15.39 10.53
CA LEU A 14 6.14 14.78 9.28
C LEU A 14 7.57 14.23 9.40
N GLY A 15 7.87 13.21 8.60
CA GLY A 15 9.20 12.67 8.41
C GLY A 15 9.66 12.80 6.95
N TYR A 16 10.80 12.18 6.62
CA TYR A 16 11.28 12.10 5.24
C TYR A 16 11.62 10.64 4.86
N THR A 17 11.48 10.34 3.57
CA THR A 17 11.52 8.98 3.05
C THR A 17 12.95 8.43 2.93
N THR A 18 13.08 7.09 2.77
CA THR A 18 14.36 6.45 2.42
C THR A 18 14.94 7.02 1.13
N GLY A 19 14.08 7.39 0.16
CA GLY A 19 14.48 8.06 -1.08
C GLY A 19 15.10 9.43 -0.86
N SER A 20 14.55 10.25 0.04
CA SER A 20 15.13 11.54 0.41
C SER A 20 16.48 11.39 1.10
N CYS A 21 16.61 10.41 2.02
CA CYS A 21 17.88 10.12 2.67
C CYS A 21 18.94 9.70 1.65
N ALA A 22 18.61 8.80 0.73
CA ALA A 22 19.52 8.32 -0.31
C ALA A 22 19.97 9.45 -1.24
N ALA A 23 19.04 10.32 -1.68
CA ALA A 23 19.37 11.46 -2.54
C ALA A 23 20.25 12.49 -1.83
N ALA A 24 19.97 12.79 -0.56
CA ALA A 24 20.76 13.71 0.25
C ALA A 24 22.16 13.16 0.52
N ALA A 25 22.30 11.87 0.90
CA ALA A 25 23.58 11.23 1.10
C ALA A 25 24.40 11.22 -0.21
N ALA A 26 23.79 10.89 -1.34
CA ALA A 26 24.45 10.90 -2.65
C ALA A 26 24.94 12.31 -3.05
N LYS A 27 24.11 13.34 -2.83
CA LYS A 27 24.47 14.75 -3.06
C LYS A 27 25.66 15.17 -2.23
N ALA A 28 25.63 14.89 -0.92
CA ALA A 28 26.70 15.24 -0.01
C ALA A 28 28.02 14.51 -0.38
N ALA A 29 27.95 13.21 -0.64
CA ALA A 29 29.11 12.42 -1.03
C ALA A 29 29.70 12.91 -2.36
N ALA A 30 28.88 13.21 -3.38
CA ALA A 30 29.33 13.78 -4.65
C ALA A 30 30.00 15.14 -4.46
N TYR A 31 29.41 16.04 -3.64
CA TYR A 31 30.00 17.33 -3.32
C TYR A 31 31.39 17.18 -2.66
N MET A 32 31.46 16.36 -1.63
CA MET A 32 32.72 16.12 -0.92
C MET A 32 33.80 15.48 -1.79
N LEU A 33 33.39 14.57 -2.72
CA LEU A 33 34.30 13.90 -3.64
C LEU A 33 34.89 14.85 -4.69
N LEU A 34 34.06 15.75 -5.23
CA LEU A 34 34.49 16.61 -6.34
C LEU A 34 35.17 17.90 -5.85
N THR A 35 34.79 18.43 -4.69
CA THR A 35 35.34 19.68 -4.15
C THR A 35 36.50 19.46 -3.15
N GLY A 36 36.59 18.26 -2.56
CA GLY A 36 37.50 17.99 -1.44
C GLY A 36 37.07 18.62 -0.10
N ARG A 37 35.97 19.40 -0.07
CA ARG A 37 35.48 20.11 1.11
C ARG A 37 34.60 19.20 1.96
N GLU A 38 34.49 19.53 3.26
CA GLU A 38 33.54 18.88 4.17
C GLU A 38 32.09 19.40 3.95
N ALA A 39 31.12 18.53 4.21
CA ALA A 39 29.71 18.85 4.18
C ALA A 39 29.03 18.33 5.46
N PRO A 40 29.02 19.11 6.57
CA PRO A 40 28.36 18.68 7.81
C PRO A 40 26.84 18.58 7.68
N THR A 41 26.25 19.32 6.75
CA THR A 41 24.84 19.28 6.39
C THR A 41 24.64 19.29 4.89
N VAL A 42 23.49 18.86 4.43
CA VAL A 42 23.10 18.90 3.00
C VAL A 42 21.66 19.38 2.86
N ASP A 43 21.43 20.29 1.93
CA ASP A 43 20.09 20.76 1.57
C ASP A 43 19.53 19.90 0.44
N LEU A 44 18.28 19.47 0.59
CA LEU A 44 17.53 18.69 -0.38
C LEU A 44 16.15 19.31 -0.59
N LEU A 45 15.79 19.59 -1.82
CA LEU A 45 14.41 19.92 -2.19
C LEU A 45 13.69 18.64 -2.58
N THR A 46 12.61 18.31 -1.86
CA THR A 46 11.81 17.11 -2.13
C THR A 46 10.86 17.32 -3.31
N PRO A 47 10.32 16.24 -3.93
CA PRO A 47 9.28 16.36 -4.96
C PRO A 47 8.04 17.13 -4.49
N LYS A 48 7.69 17.07 -3.20
CA LYS A 48 6.63 17.88 -2.58
C LYS A 48 7.01 19.37 -2.41
N ARG A 49 8.21 19.78 -2.88
CA ARG A 49 8.78 21.13 -2.75
C ARG A 49 9.01 21.59 -1.30
N ILE A 50 9.24 20.66 -0.39
CA ILE A 50 9.69 20.94 0.97
C ILE A 50 11.20 20.87 0.98
N ALA A 51 11.84 21.93 1.49
CA ALA A 51 13.29 21.97 1.67
C ALA A 51 13.67 21.28 2.98
N LEU A 52 14.64 20.37 2.90
CA LEU A 52 15.20 19.65 4.04
C LEU A 52 16.66 20.04 4.19
N THR A 53 17.10 20.41 5.41
CA THR A 53 18.52 20.52 5.77
C THR A 53 18.86 19.35 6.69
N LEU A 54 19.67 18.42 6.21
CA LEU A 54 19.91 17.12 6.85
C LEU A 54 21.37 17.01 7.31
N PRO A 55 21.65 16.54 8.55
CA PRO A 55 23.00 16.27 9.02
C PRO A 55 23.63 15.12 8.23
N VAL A 56 24.86 15.31 7.82
CA VAL A 56 25.68 14.27 7.17
C VAL A 56 26.47 13.52 8.23
N LEU A 57 26.36 12.21 8.23
CA LEU A 57 26.92 11.32 9.24
C LEU A 57 27.90 10.32 8.64
N GLN A 58 28.82 9.82 9.46
CA GLN A 58 29.70 8.69 9.15
C GLN A 58 30.41 8.80 7.78
N THR A 59 31.04 9.97 7.56
CA THR A 59 31.81 10.21 6.32
C THR A 59 33.09 9.38 6.29
N THR A 60 33.30 8.65 5.19
CA THR A 60 34.53 7.91 4.87
C THR A 60 35.02 8.36 3.52
N ARG A 61 36.32 8.61 3.40
CA ARG A 61 36.99 9.02 2.15
C ARG A 61 38.01 7.99 1.70
N GLY A 62 37.98 7.66 0.43
CA GLY A 62 39.05 6.91 -0.25
C GLY A 62 39.71 7.78 -1.31
N ALA A 63 40.62 7.18 -2.10
CA ALA A 63 41.32 7.89 -3.15
C ALA A 63 40.39 8.39 -4.27
N ASP A 64 39.34 7.60 -4.60
CA ASP A 64 38.43 7.82 -5.72
C ASP A 64 36.96 7.81 -5.33
N PHE A 65 36.65 7.70 -4.02
CA PHE A 65 35.29 7.65 -3.52
C PHE A 65 35.10 8.44 -2.22
N VAL A 66 33.84 8.82 -1.97
CA VAL A 66 33.35 9.27 -0.66
C VAL A 66 32.08 8.47 -0.35
N SER A 67 31.96 8.05 0.91
CA SER A 67 30.73 7.46 1.47
C SER A 67 30.28 8.26 2.66
N CYS A 68 28.98 8.55 2.77
CA CYS A 68 28.38 9.15 3.96
C CYS A 68 26.95 8.67 4.15
N ALA A 69 26.37 8.97 5.30
CA ALA A 69 25.03 8.52 5.66
C ALA A 69 24.12 9.69 6.05
N ILE A 70 22.82 9.50 5.84
CA ILE A 70 21.75 10.31 6.41
C ILE A 70 20.90 9.39 7.30
N ARG A 71 20.60 9.85 8.53
CA ARG A 71 19.67 9.15 9.43
C ARG A 71 18.25 9.42 8.99
N LYS A 72 17.47 8.36 8.83
CA LYS A 72 16.05 8.48 8.49
C LYS A 72 15.24 8.93 9.72
N ASP A 73 14.47 9.98 9.55
CA ASP A 73 13.46 10.41 10.52
C ASP A 73 12.07 10.20 9.94
N SER A 74 11.30 9.31 10.55
CA SER A 74 9.94 8.96 10.11
C SER A 74 8.86 9.89 10.70
N GLY A 75 9.25 10.93 11.44
CA GLY A 75 8.27 11.75 12.17
C GLY A 75 7.53 10.93 13.22
N ASP A 76 6.22 11.09 13.29
CA ASP A 76 5.36 10.33 14.20
C ASP A 76 4.79 9.05 13.56
N ASP A 77 5.26 8.68 12.35
CA ASP A 77 4.87 7.43 11.70
C ASP A 77 5.53 6.22 12.40
N PRO A 78 4.79 5.11 12.67
CA PRO A 78 5.33 3.89 13.26
C PRO A 78 6.12 3.03 12.26
N ASP A 79 6.97 3.66 11.46
CA ASP A 79 7.76 3.02 10.41
C ASP A 79 8.94 2.24 11.01
N VAL A 80 9.10 0.98 10.59
CA VAL A 80 10.19 0.09 11.03
C VAL A 80 11.58 0.57 10.60
N THR A 81 11.66 1.48 9.63
CA THR A 81 12.91 2.06 9.14
C THR A 81 13.31 3.36 9.85
N ARG A 82 12.60 3.75 10.92
CA ARG A 82 12.97 4.91 11.77
C ARG A 82 14.39 4.76 12.28
N ASP A 83 15.13 5.88 12.32
CA ASP A 83 16.52 6.01 12.81
C ASP A 83 17.57 5.21 12.01
N THR A 84 17.18 4.48 10.98
CA THR A 84 18.10 3.74 10.12
C THR A 84 19.02 4.66 9.34
N LEU A 85 20.30 4.30 9.23
CA LEU A 85 21.26 5.02 8.42
C LEU A 85 21.21 4.57 6.95
N ILE A 86 20.98 5.52 6.06
CA ILE A 86 21.00 5.33 4.62
C ILE A 86 22.30 5.88 4.08
N PHE A 87 23.18 5.01 3.61
CA PHE A 87 24.49 5.35 3.06
C PHE A 87 24.40 5.57 1.55
N ALA A 88 25.20 6.49 1.06
CA ALA A 88 25.55 6.59 -0.35
C ALA A 88 27.08 6.62 -0.49
N ARG A 89 27.60 5.68 -1.26
CA ARG A 89 28.99 5.70 -1.73
C ARG A 89 28.98 6.23 -3.15
N VAL A 90 29.71 7.33 -3.37
CA VAL A 90 29.89 7.93 -4.69
C VAL A 90 31.35 7.77 -5.11
N GLN A 91 31.57 7.25 -6.30
CA GLN A 91 32.91 6.95 -6.85
C GLN A 91 33.01 7.49 -8.27
N LYS A 92 34.20 8.00 -8.64
CA LYS A 92 34.51 8.42 -10.02
C LYS A 92 34.56 7.21 -10.94
N THR A 93 34.06 7.38 -12.17
CA THR A 93 34.08 6.36 -13.23
C THR A 93 34.53 6.97 -14.57
N ASP A 94 35.10 6.13 -15.45
CA ASP A 94 35.49 6.54 -16.80
C ASP A 94 34.27 6.70 -17.73
N ALA A 95 33.19 5.94 -17.47
CA ALA A 95 31.96 6.05 -18.25
C ALA A 95 31.20 7.33 -17.87
N PRO A 96 30.82 8.17 -18.83
CA PRO A 96 30.11 9.43 -18.54
C PRO A 96 28.73 9.20 -17.94
N GLY A 97 28.30 10.16 -17.10
CA GLY A 97 26.97 10.15 -16.51
C GLY A 97 26.90 9.65 -15.09
N VAL A 98 25.71 9.27 -14.64
CA VAL A 98 25.46 8.78 -13.26
C VAL A 98 24.86 7.39 -13.34
N THR A 99 25.50 6.42 -12.70
CA THR A 99 24.97 5.07 -12.49
C THR A 99 24.51 4.90 -11.05
N ILE A 100 23.41 4.18 -10.84
CA ILE A 100 22.80 4.01 -9.50
C ILE A 100 22.53 2.53 -9.28
N ASP A 101 23.04 1.98 -8.19
CA ASP A 101 22.73 0.61 -7.78
C ASP A 101 22.57 0.50 -6.25
N GLY A 102 22.06 -0.65 -5.80
CA GLY A 102 21.94 -1.00 -4.39
C GLY A 102 23.09 -1.89 -3.93
N GLY A 103 23.62 -1.57 -2.75
CA GLY A 103 24.59 -2.37 -2.01
C GLY A 103 23.92 -3.15 -0.87
N ALA A 104 24.68 -3.42 0.18
CA ALA A 104 24.23 -4.19 1.34
C ALA A 104 22.92 -3.63 1.93
N GLY A 105 21.95 -4.50 2.19
CA GLY A 105 20.67 -4.18 2.80
C GLY A 105 19.68 -3.39 1.93
N VAL A 106 20.01 -3.12 0.67
CA VAL A 106 19.04 -2.69 -0.34
C VAL A 106 18.56 -3.91 -1.11
N GLY A 107 17.26 -4.13 -1.13
CA GLY A 107 16.67 -5.31 -1.74
C GLY A 107 16.88 -5.40 -3.24
N ARG A 108 16.79 -6.63 -3.76
CA ARG A 108 16.77 -6.93 -5.20
C ARG A 108 15.39 -7.40 -5.61
N VAL A 109 14.92 -6.92 -6.73
CA VAL A 109 13.63 -7.30 -7.33
C VAL A 109 13.74 -8.71 -7.92
N THR A 110 12.87 -9.63 -7.51
CA THR A 110 12.83 -11.01 -8.02
C THR A 110 11.55 -11.34 -8.79
N LYS A 111 10.51 -10.50 -8.71
CA LYS A 111 9.22 -10.68 -9.39
C LYS A 111 8.92 -9.54 -10.34
N ARG A 112 8.12 -9.84 -11.37
CA ARG A 112 7.59 -8.82 -12.30
C ARG A 112 6.53 -7.95 -11.62
N GLY A 113 6.16 -6.83 -12.25
CA GLY A 113 5.08 -5.94 -11.78
C GLY A 113 5.50 -4.92 -10.73
N LEU A 114 6.75 -4.91 -10.29
CA LEU A 114 7.33 -3.86 -9.45
C LEU A 114 7.80 -2.66 -10.29
N ASP A 115 8.15 -1.58 -9.62
CA ASP A 115 8.64 -0.34 -10.26
C ASP A 115 9.96 -0.55 -11.01
N GLN A 116 10.81 -1.46 -10.52
CA GLN A 116 12.07 -1.81 -11.15
C GLN A 116 12.02 -3.21 -11.78
N PRO A 117 12.81 -3.46 -12.84
CA PRO A 117 12.86 -4.78 -13.47
C PRO A 117 13.50 -5.83 -12.57
N VAL A 118 13.21 -7.10 -12.85
CA VAL A 118 13.83 -8.24 -12.15
C VAL A 118 15.35 -8.16 -12.23
N GLY A 119 16.02 -8.40 -11.10
CA GLY A 119 17.47 -8.30 -10.92
C GLY A 119 17.97 -6.91 -10.51
N ALA A 120 17.20 -5.85 -10.73
CA ALA A 120 17.58 -4.50 -10.33
C ALA A 120 17.46 -4.28 -8.81
N ALA A 121 18.21 -3.31 -8.29
CA ALA A 121 18.04 -2.86 -6.92
C ALA A 121 16.65 -2.23 -6.73
N ALA A 122 16.03 -2.51 -5.58
CA ALA A 122 14.73 -1.98 -5.19
C ALA A 122 14.82 -0.48 -4.80
N ILE A 123 15.32 0.32 -5.72
CA ILE A 123 15.37 1.78 -5.64
C ILE A 123 14.36 2.30 -6.65
N ASN A 124 13.20 2.76 -6.19
CA ASN A 124 12.10 3.15 -7.06
C ASN A 124 12.44 4.34 -7.96
N SER A 125 11.65 4.54 -9.02
CA SER A 125 11.90 5.53 -10.08
C SER A 125 12.03 6.95 -9.55
N VAL A 126 11.20 7.37 -8.59
CA VAL A 126 11.28 8.72 -8.00
C VAL A 126 12.59 8.91 -7.21
N PRO A 127 12.95 8.04 -6.24
CA PRO A 127 14.27 8.08 -5.60
C PRO A 127 15.45 8.06 -6.57
N ARG A 128 15.41 7.20 -7.62
CA ARG A 128 16.46 7.18 -8.64
C ARG A 128 16.63 8.53 -9.32
N ARG A 129 15.52 9.14 -9.74
CA ARG A 129 15.53 10.47 -10.34
C ARG A 129 16.05 11.52 -9.37
N MET A 130 15.62 11.51 -8.11
CA MET A 130 16.13 12.43 -7.08
C MET A 130 17.65 12.30 -6.90
N ILE A 131 18.17 11.08 -6.80
CA ILE A 131 19.62 10.82 -6.68
C ILE A 131 20.33 11.39 -7.91
N GLU A 132 19.88 11.03 -9.10
CA GLU A 132 20.50 11.43 -10.37
C GLU A 132 20.52 12.95 -10.54
N GLU A 133 19.39 13.62 -10.33
CA GLU A 133 19.27 15.07 -10.47
C GLU A 133 20.19 15.83 -9.50
N ASN A 134 20.26 15.40 -8.25
CA ASN A 134 21.11 16.03 -7.24
C ASN A 134 22.62 15.79 -7.49
N VAL A 135 22.99 14.58 -7.88
CA VAL A 135 24.40 14.26 -8.25
C VAL A 135 24.81 15.03 -9.51
N ARG A 136 23.99 15.05 -10.56
CA ARG A 136 24.24 15.84 -11.76
C ARG A 136 24.32 17.35 -11.49
N ALA A 137 23.56 17.86 -10.53
CA ALA A 137 23.66 19.26 -10.12
C ALA A 137 25.05 19.58 -9.53
N ILE A 138 25.59 18.68 -8.71
CA ILE A 138 26.95 18.82 -8.17
C ILE A 138 28.02 18.68 -9.27
N MET A 139 27.85 17.72 -10.20
CA MET A 139 28.78 17.58 -11.35
C MET A 139 28.83 18.86 -12.18
N ARG A 140 27.66 19.48 -12.46
CA ARG A 140 27.60 20.78 -13.17
C ARG A 140 28.26 21.91 -12.36
N LEU A 141 28.00 21.97 -11.05
CA LEU A 141 28.60 22.99 -10.17
C LEU A 141 30.14 22.93 -10.16
N CYS A 142 30.69 21.72 -10.26
CA CYS A 142 32.13 21.46 -10.27
C CYS A 142 32.73 21.36 -11.68
N GLU A 143 31.96 21.58 -12.73
CA GLU A 143 32.36 21.42 -14.14
C GLU A 143 33.04 20.06 -14.41
N PHE A 144 32.56 19.00 -13.73
CA PHE A 144 33.13 17.67 -13.80
C PHE A 144 32.63 16.91 -15.05
N PRO A 145 33.47 16.60 -16.03
CA PRO A 145 33.07 15.99 -17.31
C PRO A 145 32.96 14.47 -17.25
N GLY A 146 33.48 13.83 -16.19
CA GLY A 146 33.47 12.37 -16.04
C GLY A 146 32.14 11.79 -15.62
N GLY A 147 32.16 10.54 -15.15
CA GLY A 147 30.98 9.86 -14.58
C GLY A 147 31.12 9.62 -13.08
N LEU A 148 29.97 9.38 -12.44
CA LEU A 148 29.87 8.99 -11.04
C LEU A 148 29.02 7.73 -10.90
N SER A 149 29.53 6.76 -10.13
CA SER A 149 28.78 5.60 -9.67
C SER A 149 28.25 5.87 -8.25
N VAL A 150 26.98 5.63 -8.01
CA VAL A 150 26.31 5.80 -6.73
C VAL A 150 25.79 4.44 -6.26
N VAL A 151 26.27 3.99 -5.11
CA VAL A 151 25.79 2.75 -4.47
C VAL A 151 25.10 3.13 -3.15
N ILE A 152 23.82 2.81 -3.03
CA ILE A 152 23.02 3.04 -1.83
C ILE A 152 23.05 1.78 -0.95
N SER A 153 23.34 1.93 0.33
CA SER A 153 23.41 0.81 1.27
C SER A 153 22.67 1.14 2.58
N VAL A 154 22.12 0.10 3.19
CA VAL A 154 21.42 0.17 4.47
C VAL A 154 21.86 -1.04 5.31
N PRO A 155 22.88 -0.94 6.14
CA PRO A 155 23.49 -2.10 6.80
C PRO A 155 22.49 -3.03 7.51
N GLU A 156 21.49 -2.46 8.17
CA GLU A 156 20.42 -3.20 8.88
C GLU A 156 19.24 -3.61 7.97
N GLY A 157 19.31 -3.27 6.68
CA GLY A 157 18.18 -3.36 5.76
C GLY A 157 17.66 -4.77 5.53
N GLU A 158 18.50 -5.79 5.57
CA GLU A 158 18.08 -7.19 5.43
C GLU A 158 17.21 -7.64 6.62
N ALA A 159 17.63 -7.33 7.84
CA ALA A 159 16.86 -7.66 9.05
C ALA A 159 15.55 -6.85 9.12
N LEU A 160 15.58 -5.58 8.72
CA LEU A 160 14.41 -4.71 8.67
C LEU A 160 13.39 -5.20 7.63
N ALA A 161 13.86 -5.68 6.48
CA ALA A 161 12.99 -6.15 5.39
C ALA A 161 12.05 -7.28 5.83
N GLN A 162 12.46 -8.13 6.77
CA GLN A 162 11.62 -9.19 7.31
C GLN A 162 10.36 -8.67 8.03
N LYS A 163 10.38 -7.41 8.49
CA LYS A 163 9.26 -6.73 9.14
C LYS A 163 8.43 -5.87 8.18
N THR A 164 8.71 -5.94 6.88
CA THR A 164 8.04 -5.20 5.82
C THR A 164 7.27 -6.12 4.87
N PHE A 165 6.60 -5.56 3.88
CA PHE A 165 5.97 -6.31 2.80
C PHE A 165 6.96 -6.82 1.73
N ASN A 166 8.24 -6.45 1.78
CA ASN A 166 9.24 -6.80 0.76
C ASN A 166 9.32 -8.28 0.44
N PRO A 167 9.41 -9.21 1.43
CA PRO A 167 9.47 -10.65 1.13
C PRO A 167 8.23 -11.13 0.36
N ARG A 168 7.05 -10.64 0.72
CA ARG A 168 5.79 -10.97 0.05
C ARG A 168 5.75 -10.44 -1.38
N LEU A 169 6.30 -9.25 -1.60
CA LEU A 169 6.41 -8.61 -2.91
C LEU A 169 7.57 -9.15 -3.77
N GLY A 170 8.34 -10.12 -3.30
CA GLY A 170 9.48 -10.67 -4.04
C GLY A 170 10.64 -9.68 -4.14
N ILE A 171 10.88 -8.93 -3.07
CA ILE A 171 12.08 -8.11 -2.88
C ILE A 171 12.92 -8.80 -1.81
N THR A 172 14.11 -9.25 -2.16
CA THR A 172 14.99 -10.05 -1.30
C THR A 172 16.28 -9.32 -0.96
N GLY A 173 16.90 -9.65 0.19
CA GLY A 173 18.21 -9.14 0.60
C GLY A 173 18.21 -7.72 1.18
N GLY A 174 17.04 -7.08 1.37
CA GLY A 174 17.00 -5.77 1.99
C GLY A 174 15.69 -5.02 1.85
N ILE A 175 15.69 -3.77 2.32
CA ILE A 175 14.56 -2.85 2.20
C ILE A 175 14.50 -2.19 0.81
N SER A 176 13.36 -1.59 0.49
CA SER A 176 13.20 -0.72 -0.67
C SER A 176 13.59 0.72 -0.36
N ILE A 177 14.23 1.38 -1.31
CA ILE A 177 14.43 2.83 -1.31
C ILE A 177 13.25 3.45 -2.07
N LEU A 178 12.32 4.06 -1.33
CA LEU A 178 11.04 4.50 -1.85
C LEU A 178 10.64 5.90 -1.32
N GLY A 179 9.56 6.44 -1.88
CA GLY A 179 8.97 7.72 -1.51
C GLY A 179 8.70 8.58 -2.73
N THR A 180 7.42 8.76 -3.07
CA THR A 180 6.98 9.55 -4.24
C THR A 180 7.05 11.05 -3.99
N THR A 181 6.75 11.47 -2.76
CA THR A 181 6.73 12.88 -2.33
C THR A 181 8.03 13.33 -1.67
N GLY A 182 8.87 12.37 -1.25
CA GLY A 182 10.05 12.61 -0.43
C GLY A 182 9.76 12.80 1.07
N ILE A 183 8.49 12.94 1.45
CA ILE A 183 8.01 13.20 2.82
C ILE A 183 7.21 11.99 3.31
N VAL A 184 7.37 11.66 4.59
CA VAL A 184 6.54 10.67 5.30
C VAL A 184 5.41 11.41 6.00
N GLU A 185 4.18 11.11 5.62
CA GLU A 185 2.98 11.56 6.32
C GLU A 185 2.52 10.44 7.25
N PRO A 186 2.53 10.66 8.58
CA PRO A 186 2.15 9.62 9.53
C PRO A 186 0.76 9.05 9.28
N MET A 187 0.63 7.73 9.39
CA MET A 187 -0.62 6.99 9.20
C MET A 187 -1.28 7.26 7.83
N SER A 188 -0.48 7.37 6.78
CA SER A 188 -0.96 7.66 5.42
C SER A 188 -1.86 6.54 4.89
N GLU A 189 -3.12 6.86 4.58
CA GLU A 189 -4.02 5.95 3.89
C GLU A 189 -3.57 5.69 2.46
N GLN A 190 -3.01 6.72 1.82
CA GLN A 190 -2.47 6.59 0.46
C GLN A 190 -1.37 5.53 0.39
N ALA A 191 -0.51 5.43 1.41
CA ALA A 191 0.53 4.40 1.45
C ALA A 191 -0.06 2.97 1.48
N LEU A 192 -1.20 2.77 2.16
CA LEU A 192 -1.91 1.50 2.15
C LEU A 192 -2.53 1.20 0.79
N VAL A 193 -3.17 2.18 0.16
CA VAL A 193 -3.73 2.06 -1.20
C VAL A 193 -2.61 1.75 -2.21
N ASP A 194 -1.48 2.44 -2.13
CA ASP A 194 -0.32 2.20 -3.00
C ASP A 194 0.22 0.77 -2.83
N THR A 195 0.24 0.24 -1.60
CA THR A 195 0.64 -1.15 -1.33
C THR A 195 -0.31 -2.15 -1.98
N ILE A 196 -1.62 -1.93 -1.86
CA ILE A 196 -2.65 -2.75 -2.52
C ILE A 196 -2.43 -2.73 -4.04
N ARG A 197 -2.21 -1.54 -4.61
CA ARG A 197 -1.98 -1.37 -6.05
C ARG A 197 -0.71 -2.10 -6.54
N VAL A 198 0.35 -2.08 -5.75
CA VAL A 198 1.59 -2.82 -6.07
C VAL A 198 1.33 -4.32 -6.08
N GLU A 199 0.61 -4.87 -5.08
CA GLU A 199 0.28 -6.31 -5.04
C GLU A 199 -0.61 -6.71 -6.23
N LEU A 200 -1.63 -5.91 -6.56
CA LEU A 200 -2.48 -6.14 -7.73
C LEU A 200 -1.67 -6.12 -9.03
N ARG A 201 -0.77 -5.17 -9.21
CA ARG A 201 0.11 -5.09 -10.38
C ARG A 201 0.98 -6.33 -10.52
N GLN A 202 1.51 -6.86 -9.43
CA GLN A 202 2.26 -8.11 -9.44
C GLN A 202 1.40 -9.29 -9.89
N ARG A 203 0.21 -9.46 -9.30
CA ARG A 203 -0.73 -10.52 -9.70
C ARG A 203 -1.04 -10.46 -11.20
N ARG A 204 -1.25 -9.25 -11.72
CA ARG A 204 -1.52 -9.06 -13.15
C ARG A 204 -0.30 -9.38 -14.01
N ALA A 205 0.90 -9.01 -13.56
CA ALA A 205 2.16 -9.32 -14.25
C ALA A 205 2.50 -10.82 -14.23
N ASP A 206 2.05 -11.55 -13.19
CA ASP A 206 2.16 -13.00 -13.09
C ASP A 206 1.12 -13.74 -13.93
N GLY A 207 0.22 -13.01 -14.63
CA GLY A 207 -0.75 -13.56 -15.58
C GLY A 207 -2.16 -13.71 -15.05
N ALA A 208 -2.46 -13.29 -13.81
CA ALA A 208 -3.81 -13.40 -13.27
C ALA A 208 -4.79 -12.47 -14.00
N ASP A 209 -5.80 -13.05 -14.63
CA ASP A 209 -6.92 -12.33 -15.24
C ASP A 209 -8.06 -12.07 -14.24
N TYR A 210 -8.18 -12.92 -13.24
CA TYR A 210 -9.20 -12.85 -12.19
C TYR A 210 -8.52 -12.74 -10.83
N ILE A 211 -9.09 -11.94 -9.94
CA ILE A 211 -8.47 -11.64 -8.65
C ILE A 211 -9.42 -11.84 -7.47
N LEU A 212 -8.91 -12.40 -6.39
CA LEU A 212 -9.60 -12.54 -5.10
C LEU A 212 -9.21 -11.39 -4.18
N LEU A 213 -10.21 -10.67 -3.67
CA LEU A 213 -10.05 -9.54 -2.77
C LEU A 213 -10.69 -9.85 -1.40
N THR A 214 -10.06 -9.41 -0.33
CA THR A 214 -10.68 -9.51 1.00
C THR A 214 -10.33 -8.31 1.88
N PRO A 215 -11.31 -7.73 2.61
CA PRO A 215 -11.07 -6.53 3.40
C PRO A 215 -10.45 -6.77 4.79
N GLY A 216 -10.00 -7.98 5.10
CA GLY A 216 -9.38 -8.23 6.40
C GLY A 216 -9.12 -9.70 6.73
N ASN A 217 -8.53 -9.94 7.90
CA ASN A 217 -8.10 -11.27 8.33
C ASN A 217 -9.26 -12.28 8.42
N TYR A 218 -10.45 -11.86 8.86
CA TYR A 218 -11.63 -12.73 8.89
C TYR A 218 -11.98 -13.29 7.50
N GLY A 219 -11.76 -12.49 6.45
CA GLY A 219 -11.94 -12.97 5.08
C GLY A 219 -10.87 -13.98 4.68
N ALA A 220 -9.64 -13.78 5.09
CA ALA A 220 -8.55 -14.74 4.87
C ALA A 220 -8.83 -16.08 5.57
N ASP A 221 -9.31 -16.05 6.82
CA ASP A 221 -9.71 -17.24 7.58
C ASP A 221 -10.87 -17.97 6.89
N TYR A 222 -11.87 -17.23 6.41
CA TYR A 222 -13.02 -17.79 5.69
C TYR A 222 -12.61 -18.39 4.34
N ILE A 223 -11.72 -17.75 3.60
CA ILE A 223 -11.17 -18.25 2.34
C ILE A 223 -10.48 -19.60 2.57
N HIS A 224 -9.67 -19.72 3.63
CA HIS A 224 -8.99 -20.95 3.97
C HIS A 224 -9.96 -22.05 4.43
N GLY A 225 -10.79 -21.75 5.43
CA GLY A 225 -11.62 -22.75 6.10
C GLY A 225 -12.88 -23.16 5.32
N SER A 226 -13.49 -22.24 4.55
CA SER A 226 -14.78 -22.49 3.91
C SER A 226 -14.70 -22.58 2.40
N ILE A 227 -13.77 -21.85 1.76
CA ILE A 227 -13.59 -21.89 0.30
C ILE A 227 -12.53 -22.91 -0.10
N GLY A 228 -11.56 -23.20 0.80
CA GLY A 228 -10.49 -24.16 0.55
C GLY A 228 -9.35 -23.64 -0.32
N LEU A 229 -9.15 -22.31 -0.36
CA LEU A 229 -8.03 -21.67 -1.06
C LEU A 229 -6.96 -21.21 -0.06
N ASP A 230 -5.70 -21.15 -0.52
CA ASP A 230 -4.65 -20.50 0.27
C ASP A 230 -5.00 -19.01 0.47
N PRO A 231 -5.07 -18.50 1.71
CA PRO A 231 -5.33 -17.08 1.96
C PRO A 231 -4.38 -16.13 1.22
N LYS A 232 -3.18 -16.61 0.87
CA LYS A 232 -2.20 -15.83 0.09
C LYS A 232 -2.65 -15.57 -1.34
N THR A 233 -3.65 -16.27 -1.86
CA THR A 233 -4.23 -15.98 -3.19
C THR A 233 -5.01 -14.68 -3.19
N ALA A 234 -5.54 -14.27 -2.03
CA ALA A 234 -6.30 -13.04 -1.90
C ALA A 234 -5.42 -11.82 -1.64
N VAL A 235 -5.76 -10.69 -2.27
CA VAL A 235 -5.20 -9.38 -1.95
C VAL A 235 -6.00 -8.75 -0.82
N LEU A 236 -5.28 -8.32 0.23
CA LEU A 236 -5.87 -7.65 1.39
C LEU A 236 -6.16 -6.20 1.06
N THR A 237 -7.44 -5.82 1.01
CA THR A 237 -7.86 -4.45 0.66
C THR A 237 -8.05 -3.52 1.87
N SER A 238 -8.00 -4.04 3.09
CA SER A 238 -8.36 -3.30 4.31
C SER A 238 -9.77 -2.69 4.17
N ASN A 239 -9.90 -1.38 4.37
CA ASN A 239 -11.13 -0.64 4.17
C ASN A 239 -11.26 -0.02 2.76
N PHE A 240 -10.22 -0.12 1.92
CA PHE A 240 -10.08 0.54 0.62
C PHE A 240 -10.60 -0.33 -0.53
N ILE A 241 -11.83 -0.83 -0.38
CA ILE A 241 -12.44 -1.73 -1.37
C ILE A 241 -12.61 -1.01 -2.71
N GLY A 242 -13.04 0.26 -2.67
CA GLY A 242 -13.24 1.06 -3.88
C GLY A 242 -11.95 1.29 -4.66
N ASP A 243 -10.87 1.67 -3.96
CA ASP A 243 -9.55 1.90 -4.55
C ASP A 243 -8.97 0.61 -5.14
N ALA A 244 -9.17 -0.53 -4.46
CA ALA A 244 -8.74 -1.83 -4.95
C ALA A 244 -9.48 -2.22 -6.24
N LEU A 245 -10.79 -2.06 -6.31
CA LEU A 245 -11.59 -2.35 -7.51
C LEU A 245 -11.24 -1.42 -8.68
N GLU A 246 -11.01 -0.13 -8.42
CA GLU A 246 -10.51 0.81 -9.44
C GLU A 246 -9.15 0.40 -9.97
N SER A 247 -8.23 0.03 -9.07
CA SER A 247 -6.91 -0.47 -9.46
C SER A 247 -7.00 -1.75 -10.29
N CYS A 248 -7.90 -2.67 -9.96
CA CYS A 248 -8.14 -3.87 -10.77
C CYS A 248 -8.59 -3.51 -12.19
N ARG A 249 -9.52 -2.58 -12.32
CA ARG A 249 -10.00 -2.11 -13.63
C ARG A 249 -8.89 -1.43 -14.45
N GLU A 250 -8.13 -0.52 -13.84
CA GLU A 250 -7.01 0.19 -14.48
C GLU A 250 -5.90 -0.76 -14.93
N LEU A 251 -5.63 -1.82 -14.17
CA LEU A 251 -4.65 -2.85 -14.49
C LEU A 251 -5.14 -3.88 -15.51
N GLY A 252 -6.40 -3.80 -15.93
CA GLY A 252 -6.98 -4.66 -16.96
C GLY A 252 -7.30 -6.08 -16.48
N PHE A 253 -7.67 -6.25 -15.21
CA PHE A 253 -8.28 -7.52 -14.77
C PHE A 253 -9.62 -7.74 -15.47
N ARG A 254 -9.93 -8.99 -15.80
CA ARG A 254 -11.21 -9.40 -16.40
C ARG A 254 -12.30 -9.54 -15.35
N GLY A 255 -11.93 -9.85 -14.10
CA GLY A 255 -12.89 -9.94 -13.01
C GLY A 255 -12.28 -9.93 -11.62
N ALA A 256 -13.09 -9.53 -10.64
CA ALA A 256 -12.73 -9.47 -9.21
C ALA A 256 -13.83 -10.10 -8.35
N LEU A 257 -13.44 -11.00 -7.45
CA LEU A 257 -14.31 -11.57 -6.43
C LEU A 257 -13.94 -11.00 -5.07
N LEU A 258 -14.90 -10.39 -4.39
CA LEU A 258 -14.75 -9.86 -3.05
C LEU A 258 -15.33 -10.84 -2.02
N VAL A 259 -14.52 -11.30 -1.07
CA VAL A 259 -14.96 -12.17 0.02
C VAL A 259 -14.80 -11.42 1.34
N GLY A 260 -15.90 -11.20 2.06
CA GLY A 260 -15.81 -10.41 3.27
C GLY A 260 -16.96 -10.59 4.27
N HIS A 261 -16.64 -10.22 5.52
CA HIS A 261 -17.60 -10.26 6.62
C HIS A 261 -18.70 -9.22 6.42
N ILE A 262 -19.95 -9.59 6.79
CA ILE A 262 -21.14 -8.71 6.66
C ILE A 262 -20.91 -7.33 7.29
N GLY A 263 -20.20 -7.24 8.41
CA GLY A 263 -19.90 -5.96 9.07
C GLY A 263 -19.16 -4.93 8.19
N LYS A 264 -18.54 -5.36 7.10
CA LYS A 264 -17.96 -4.47 6.09
C LYS A 264 -18.78 -4.45 4.80
N LEU A 265 -19.17 -5.64 4.29
CA LEU A 265 -19.77 -5.73 2.95
C LEU A 265 -21.23 -5.22 2.89
N VAL A 266 -21.96 -5.20 4.00
CA VAL A 266 -23.29 -4.57 4.05
C VAL A 266 -23.24 -3.10 3.61
N LYS A 267 -22.15 -2.39 3.90
CA LYS A 267 -21.95 -0.98 3.53
C LYS A 267 -21.91 -0.77 2.01
N LEU A 268 -21.49 -1.79 1.27
CA LEU A 268 -21.46 -1.72 -0.20
C LEU A 268 -22.87 -1.63 -0.79
N ALA A 269 -23.88 -2.19 -0.14
CA ALA A 269 -25.27 -2.05 -0.58
C ALA A 269 -25.74 -0.60 -0.62
N GLY A 270 -25.14 0.26 0.22
CA GLY A 270 -25.34 1.70 0.25
C GLY A 270 -24.33 2.50 -0.59
N GLY A 271 -23.44 1.83 -1.33
CA GLY A 271 -22.42 2.50 -2.15
C GLY A 271 -21.22 3.05 -1.37
N MET A 272 -21.01 2.58 -0.13
CA MET A 272 -19.86 3.00 0.71
C MET A 272 -18.63 2.16 0.37
N TRP A 273 -17.71 2.73 -0.37
CA TRP A 273 -16.52 2.04 -0.91
C TRP A 273 -15.30 2.04 0.02
N ASN A 274 -15.23 2.99 0.96
CA ASN A 274 -14.35 2.92 2.12
C ASN A 274 -15.16 2.46 3.32
N THR A 275 -14.89 1.27 3.84
CA THR A 275 -15.70 0.64 4.89
C THR A 275 -15.30 1.02 6.31
N HIS A 276 -14.34 1.94 6.48
CA HIS A 276 -13.95 2.43 7.80
C HIS A 276 -15.09 3.24 8.45
N SER A 277 -15.34 3.01 9.75
CA SER A 277 -16.47 3.63 10.49
C SER A 277 -16.42 5.15 10.55
N ARG A 278 -15.24 5.78 10.42
CA ARG A 278 -15.11 7.25 10.39
C ARG A 278 -15.79 7.91 9.19
N PHE A 279 -16.01 7.17 8.08
CA PHE A 279 -16.73 7.66 6.90
C PHE A 279 -18.23 7.40 6.98
N GLY A 280 -18.67 6.70 8.01
CA GLY A 280 -20.06 6.35 8.31
C GLY A 280 -20.17 4.89 8.70
N ASP A 281 -21.00 4.60 9.70
CA ASP A 281 -21.29 3.21 10.02
C ASP A 281 -22.41 2.67 9.14
N CYS A 282 -23.59 3.22 9.21
CA CYS A 282 -24.78 2.93 8.38
C CYS A 282 -25.16 1.44 8.24
N ARG A 283 -24.55 0.53 9.02
CA ARG A 283 -24.82 -0.92 8.92
C ARG A 283 -26.24 -1.24 9.30
N MET A 284 -26.68 -0.71 10.44
CA MET A 284 -28.02 -0.97 10.97
C MET A 284 -29.08 -0.25 10.17
N GLU A 285 -28.81 0.98 9.71
CA GLU A 285 -29.69 1.75 8.85
C GLU A 285 -29.94 1.03 7.51
N LEU A 286 -28.88 0.46 6.89
CA LEU A 286 -29.03 -0.30 5.65
C LEU A 286 -29.86 -1.58 5.87
N LEU A 287 -29.55 -2.34 6.93
CA LEU A 287 -30.33 -3.54 7.25
C LEU A 287 -31.79 -3.19 7.58
N ALA A 288 -32.03 -2.17 8.40
CA ALA A 288 -33.35 -1.73 8.80
C ALA A 288 -34.18 -1.21 7.62
N ALA A 289 -33.59 -0.38 6.75
CA ALA A 289 -34.29 0.13 5.56
C ALA A 289 -34.73 -1.01 4.61
N HIS A 290 -33.86 -1.98 4.37
CA HIS A 290 -34.21 -3.13 3.54
C HIS A 290 -35.20 -4.07 4.21
N ALA A 291 -35.09 -4.28 5.53
CA ALA A 291 -36.04 -5.09 6.31
C ALA A 291 -37.43 -4.45 6.37
N ALA A 292 -37.51 -3.13 6.60
CA ALA A 292 -38.78 -2.38 6.57
C ALA A 292 -39.45 -2.46 5.20
N ALA A 293 -38.69 -2.37 4.11
CA ALA A 293 -39.22 -2.55 2.75
C ALA A 293 -39.71 -3.97 2.46
N LEU A 294 -39.35 -4.95 3.28
CA LEU A 294 -39.84 -6.34 3.26
C LEU A 294 -40.97 -6.57 4.25
N GLY A 295 -41.42 -5.53 4.94
CA GLY A 295 -42.56 -5.59 5.88
C GLY A 295 -42.20 -5.81 7.34
N LEU A 296 -40.94 -5.58 7.74
CA LEU A 296 -40.56 -5.62 9.16
C LEU A 296 -41.35 -4.55 9.92
N ARG A 297 -42.00 -4.96 11.04
CA ARG A 297 -42.80 -4.05 11.86
C ARG A 297 -41.94 -2.95 12.47
N GLN A 298 -42.56 -1.79 12.73
CA GLN A 298 -41.91 -0.60 13.25
C GLN A 298 -41.10 -0.88 14.54
N GLU A 299 -41.68 -1.60 15.48
CA GLU A 299 -41.04 -1.93 16.77
C GLU A 299 -39.75 -2.74 16.54
N LYS A 300 -39.81 -3.76 15.67
CA LYS A 300 -38.66 -4.59 15.34
C LYS A 300 -37.61 -3.84 14.49
N THR A 301 -38.05 -2.89 13.67
CA THR A 301 -37.15 -1.98 12.95
C THR A 301 -36.38 -1.11 13.94
N GLN A 302 -37.00 -0.59 14.99
CA GLN A 302 -36.32 0.17 16.04
C GLN A 302 -35.33 -0.70 16.85
N GLU A 303 -35.74 -1.94 17.18
CA GLU A 303 -34.89 -2.91 17.84
C GLU A 303 -33.63 -3.20 16.98
N LEU A 304 -33.80 -3.43 15.67
CA LEU A 304 -32.71 -3.66 14.73
C LEU A 304 -31.78 -2.45 14.65
N LEU A 305 -32.29 -1.23 14.58
CA LEU A 305 -31.52 0.01 14.57
C LEU A 305 -30.67 0.19 15.86
N SER A 306 -31.10 -0.39 16.99
CA SER A 306 -30.34 -0.33 18.25
C SER A 306 -29.26 -1.38 18.38
N CYS A 307 -29.13 -2.34 17.43
CA CYS A 307 -28.11 -3.35 17.43
C CYS A 307 -26.72 -2.73 17.19
N VAL A 308 -25.70 -3.31 17.84
CA VAL A 308 -24.31 -2.92 17.63
C VAL A 308 -23.64 -3.86 16.61
N MET A 309 -23.99 -5.14 16.65
CA MET A 309 -23.42 -6.16 15.78
C MET A 309 -24.42 -6.59 14.70
N CYS A 310 -23.90 -6.87 13.49
CA CYS A 310 -24.73 -7.38 12.41
C CYS A 310 -25.35 -8.76 12.76
N ASP A 311 -24.67 -9.58 13.55
CA ASP A 311 -25.16 -10.91 13.93
C ASP A 311 -26.42 -10.80 14.84
N ASP A 312 -26.49 -9.78 15.72
CA ASP A 312 -27.70 -9.49 16.48
C ASP A 312 -28.88 -9.09 15.58
N ALA A 313 -28.62 -8.24 14.60
CA ALA A 313 -29.62 -7.85 13.61
C ALA A 313 -30.09 -9.06 12.77
N LEU A 314 -29.19 -9.96 12.40
CA LEU A 314 -29.53 -11.20 11.68
C LEU A 314 -30.39 -12.14 12.52
N ARG A 315 -30.18 -12.20 13.84
CA ARG A 315 -31.01 -12.97 14.76
C ARG A 315 -32.44 -12.45 14.77
N ILE A 316 -32.64 -11.14 14.92
CA ILE A 316 -33.99 -10.52 14.85
C ILE A 316 -34.69 -10.86 13.53
N LEU A 317 -33.97 -10.76 12.42
CA LEU A 317 -34.50 -11.05 11.10
C LEU A 317 -34.89 -12.53 10.91
N ARG A 318 -34.19 -13.45 11.59
CA ARG A 318 -34.56 -14.88 11.64
C ARG A 318 -35.83 -15.11 12.39
N GLU A 319 -35.96 -14.50 13.56
CA GLU A 319 -37.20 -14.57 14.39
C GLU A 319 -38.43 -14.04 13.66
N GLU A 320 -38.25 -13.01 12.84
CA GLU A 320 -39.32 -12.41 12.04
C GLU A 320 -39.55 -13.05 10.65
N GLY A 321 -38.79 -14.11 10.33
CA GLY A 321 -38.88 -14.81 9.02
C GLY A 321 -38.38 -14.03 7.83
N LEU A 322 -37.64 -12.93 8.02
CA LEU A 322 -37.15 -12.05 6.97
C LEU A 322 -35.68 -12.27 6.62
N TYR A 323 -35.04 -13.26 7.24
CA TYR A 323 -33.60 -13.54 7.05
C TYR A 323 -33.25 -13.80 5.58
N ALA A 324 -33.87 -14.80 4.96
CA ALA A 324 -33.54 -15.16 3.57
C ALA A 324 -33.94 -14.07 2.56
N PRO A 325 -35.15 -13.47 2.63
CA PRO A 325 -35.52 -12.37 1.73
C PRO A 325 -34.59 -11.16 1.85
N LEU A 326 -34.15 -10.81 3.07
CA LEU A 326 -33.20 -9.70 3.26
C LEU A 326 -31.86 -9.99 2.64
N LEU A 327 -31.29 -11.20 2.84
CA LEU A 327 -30.00 -11.58 2.30
C LEU A 327 -30.01 -11.60 0.76
N SER A 328 -31.09 -12.07 0.13
CA SER A 328 -31.26 -11.98 -1.31
C SER A 328 -31.23 -10.53 -1.79
N ARG A 329 -32.03 -9.68 -1.17
CA ARG A 329 -32.08 -8.24 -1.47
C ARG A 329 -30.74 -7.54 -1.24
N LEU A 330 -30.02 -7.93 -0.21
CA LEU A 330 -28.68 -7.41 0.06
C LEU A 330 -27.68 -7.79 -1.05
N ALA A 331 -27.70 -9.05 -1.50
CA ALA A 331 -26.87 -9.52 -2.60
C ALA A 331 -27.15 -8.75 -3.90
N GLU A 332 -28.43 -8.58 -4.25
CA GLU A 332 -28.86 -7.80 -5.42
C GLU A 332 -28.36 -6.34 -5.36
N ARG A 333 -28.49 -5.71 -4.19
CA ARG A 333 -28.03 -4.33 -4.01
C ARG A 333 -26.50 -4.19 -4.11
N ILE A 334 -25.75 -5.13 -3.52
CA ILE A 334 -24.30 -5.19 -3.66
C ILE A 334 -23.90 -5.37 -5.11
N GLU A 335 -24.58 -6.26 -5.85
CA GLU A 335 -24.32 -6.50 -7.26
C GLU A 335 -24.51 -5.25 -8.11
N VAL A 336 -25.62 -4.53 -7.94
CA VAL A 336 -25.87 -3.25 -8.63
C VAL A 336 -24.74 -2.24 -8.36
N GLN A 337 -24.31 -2.13 -7.10
CA GLN A 337 -23.22 -1.23 -6.75
C GLN A 337 -21.88 -1.65 -7.36
N LEU A 338 -21.58 -2.95 -7.36
CA LEU A 338 -20.38 -3.49 -7.99
C LEU A 338 -20.37 -3.24 -9.51
N GLN A 339 -21.50 -3.42 -10.19
CA GLN A 339 -21.63 -3.13 -11.62
C GLN A 339 -21.36 -1.65 -11.93
N HIS A 340 -21.92 -0.73 -11.12
CA HIS A 340 -21.66 0.70 -11.28
C HIS A 340 -20.18 1.04 -11.05
N LYS A 341 -19.54 0.46 -10.04
CA LYS A 341 -18.15 0.75 -9.70
C LYS A 341 -17.16 0.17 -10.70
N CYS A 342 -17.40 -1.07 -11.14
CA CYS A 342 -16.46 -1.83 -11.95
C CYS A 342 -16.67 -1.65 -13.47
N GLY A 343 -17.83 -1.15 -13.89
CA GLY A 343 -18.17 -0.99 -15.32
C GLY A 343 -18.10 -2.34 -16.06
N PRO A 344 -17.26 -2.46 -17.10
CA PRO A 344 -17.21 -3.68 -17.92
C PRO A 344 -16.45 -4.85 -17.23
N MET A 345 -15.69 -4.60 -16.17
CA MET A 345 -15.00 -5.65 -15.40
C MET A 345 -16.03 -6.47 -14.62
N ALA A 346 -16.02 -7.79 -14.75
CA ALA A 346 -16.88 -8.66 -13.96
C ALA A 346 -16.57 -8.51 -12.47
N ALA A 347 -17.59 -8.36 -11.63
CA ALA A 347 -17.39 -8.22 -10.20
C ALA A 347 -18.45 -9.00 -9.42
N GLY A 348 -18.04 -9.64 -8.33
CA GLY A 348 -18.92 -10.40 -7.48
C GLY A 348 -18.50 -10.30 -6.02
N ALA A 349 -19.40 -10.70 -5.12
CA ALA A 349 -19.15 -10.72 -3.69
C ALA A 349 -19.72 -11.99 -3.04
N ILE A 350 -18.98 -12.51 -2.05
CA ILE A 350 -19.42 -13.51 -1.09
C ILE A 350 -19.42 -12.83 0.28
N VAL A 351 -20.59 -12.75 0.89
CA VAL A 351 -20.79 -12.16 2.20
C VAL A 351 -20.95 -13.27 3.24
N PHE A 352 -20.20 -13.20 4.32
CA PHE A 352 -20.27 -14.19 5.39
C PHE A 352 -20.36 -13.54 6.77
N SER A 353 -20.77 -14.32 7.75
CA SER A 353 -20.66 -14.05 9.19
C SER A 353 -19.85 -15.16 9.84
N LYS A 354 -19.23 -14.88 10.98
CA LYS A 354 -18.56 -15.92 11.77
C LYS A 354 -19.55 -16.94 12.37
N GLU A 355 -20.71 -16.46 12.76
CA GLU A 355 -21.75 -17.25 13.43
C GLU A 355 -22.56 -18.09 12.44
N TYR A 356 -22.91 -17.48 11.29
CA TYR A 356 -23.86 -18.09 10.35
C TYR A 356 -23.20 -18.61 9.05
N GLY A 357 -21.87 -18.53 8.91
CA GLY A 357 -21.18 -18.94 7.70
C GLY A 357 -21.51 -18.07 6.48
N CYS A 358 -21.65 -18.66 5.32
CA CYS A 358 -22.05 -17.96 4.10
C CYS A 358 -23.46 -17.41 4.24
N LEU A 359 -23.61 -16.10 4.09
CA LEU A 359 -24.90 -15.41 4.18
C LEU A 359 -25.55 -15.26 2.81
N CYS A 360 -24.85 -14.67 1.87
CA CYS A 360 -25.33 -14.47 0.51
C CYS A 360 -24.17 -14.30 -0.46
N GLN A 361 -24.49 -14.46 -1.76
CA GLN A 361 -23.58 -14.30 -2.86
C GLN A 361 -24.26 -13.52 -3.98
N THR A 362 -23.51 -12.67 -4.69
CA THR A 362 -23.98 -12.04 -5.91
C THR A 362 -24.02 -13.05 -7.05
N ALA A 363 -24.77 -12.79 -8.11
CA ALA A 363 -25.02 -13.76 -9.19
C ALA A 363 -23.72 -14.26 -9.88
N GLN A 364 -22.72 -13.38 -10.02
CA GLN A 364 -21.45 -13.74 -10.66
C GLN A 364 -20.42 -14.38 -9.72
N ALA A 365 -20.67 -14.42 -8.40
CA ALA A 365 -19.65 -14.81 -7.42
C ALA A 365 -19.10 -16.21 -7.65
N GLN A 366 -19.96 -17.19 -7.92
CA GLN A 366 -19.54 -18.58 -8.13
C GLN A 366 -18.73 -18.75 -9.41
N ALA A 367 -19.15 -18.15 -10.51
CA ALA A 367 -18.41 -18.19 -11.77
C ALA A 367 -17.03 -17.56 -11.66
N LEU A 368 -16.91 -16.44 -10.92
CA LEU A 368 -15.64 -15.80 -10.63
C LEU A 368 -14.75 -16.66 -9.75
N LEU A 369 -15.32 -17.34 -8.75
CA LEU A 369 -14.58 -18.23 -7.87
C LEU A 369 -13.95 -19.39 -8.65
N GLU A 370 -14.69 -20.01 -9.57
CA GLU A 370 -14.16 -21.08 -10.42
C GLU A 370 -13.02 -20.57 -11.31
N LYS A 371 -13.17 -19.39 -11.91
CA LYS A 371 -12.09 -18.76 -12.70
C LYS A 371 -10.83 -18.46 -11.88
N ILE A 372 -10.99 -18.11 -10.62
CA ILE A 372 -9.86 -17.87 -9.71
C ILE A 372 -9.15 -19.17 -9.33
N LYS A 373 -9.87 -20.28 -9.22
CA LYS A 373 -9.30 -21.61 -8.95
C LYS A 373 -8.53 -22.19 -10.14
N GLU A 374 -8.88 -21.78 -11.36
CA GLU A 374 -8.22 -22.18 -12.60
C GLU A 374 -6.89 -21.45 -12.86
N ASN A 375 -6.66 -20.30 -12.19
CA ASN A 375 -5.43 -19.52 -12.27
C ASN A 375 -4.37 -20.06 -11.30
#